data_b6f99319820aab75425257c8488b27bc
#
_entry.id   b6f99319820aab75425257c8488b27bc
#
_cell.length_a   1.000
_cell.length_b   1.000
_cell.length_c   1.000
_cell.angle_alpha   90.00
_cell.angle_beta   90.00
_cell.angle_gamma   90.00
#
_symmetry.space_group_name_H-M   'P 1'
#
loop_
_entity.id
_entity.type
_entity.pdbx_description
1 polymer ?
#
loop_
_entity_poly.entity_id
_entity_poly.type
_entity_poly.pdbx_seq_one_letter_code
_entity_poly.pdbx_strand_id
1 'polypeptide(L)'
;LIFDPVSTVAFGYASCTGVSTTYIAALRVVGVPARLVGTPAWLGDPAKGNHNWVEIWDGSVWRFWEGRPAGGGETLANPCDKWFCKAARFPVNGSTKVYAARFDRHSNQTVYPLAWDPSNLDTPGVERTDAYVGMCSNC
;
A
#
# COMPACT_ATOMS: atom_id res chain seq x y z
N LEU A 1 -14.65 10.35 -3.75
CA LEU A 1 -13.85 9.53 -2.84
C LEU A 1 -13.11 10.44 -1.85
N ILE A 2 -13.04 10.04 -0.58
CA ILE A 2 -12.36 10.80 0.47
C ILE A 2 -10.94 10.24 0.60
N PHE A 3 -9.94 11.11 0.47
CA PHE A 3 -8.54 10.74 0.53
C PHE A 3 -7.76 11.45 1.64
N ASP A 4 -8.20 12.65 2.05
CA ASP A 4 -7.50 13.42 3.07
C ASP A 4 -7.84 12.96 4.50
N PRO A 5 -6.86 13.02 5.42
CA PRO A 5 -7.04 12.54 6.79
C PRO A 5 -8.13 13.27 7.57
N VAL A 6 -8.26 14.58 7.37
CA VAL A 6 -9.23 15.40 8.14
C VAL A 6 -10.66 14.99 7.77
N SER A 7 -10.96 14.90 6.49
CA SER A 7 -12.28 14.43 6.02
C SER A 7 -12.54 12.98 6.41
N THR A 8 -11.52 12.11 6.36
CA THR A 8 -11.64 10.72 6.79
C THR A 8 -12.06 10.61 8.26
N VAL A 9 -11.44 11.39 9.13
CA VAL A 9 -11.78 11.43 10.56
C VAL A 9 -13.18 12.04 10.78
N ALA A 10 -13.48 13.15 10.09
CA ALA A 10 -14.73 13.86 10.27
C ALA A 10 -15.95 13.05 9.83
N PHE A 11 -15.84 12.31 8.73
CA PHE A 11 -16.95 11.55 8.17
C PHE A 11 -16.97 10.07 8.61
N GLY A 12 -15.91 9.56 9.20
CA GLY A 12 -15.82 8.19 9.70
C GLY A 12 -15.75 7.11 8.60
N TYR A 13 -15.47 7.50 7.34
CA TYR A 13 -15.27 6.55 6.24
C TYR A 13 -14.32 7.12 5.19
N ALA A 14 -13.66 6.25 4.45
CA ALA A 14 -12.84 6.60 3.28
C ALA A 14 -12.60 5.37 2.40
N SER A 15 -11.95 5.59 1.25
CA SER A 15 -11.35 4.51 0.45
C SER A 15 -10.16 3.88 1.18
N CYS A 16 -9.64 2.77 0.65
CA CYS A 16 -8.39 2.17 1.13
C CYS A 16 -7.24 3.19 1.16
N THR A 17 -7.18 4.08 0.17
CA THR A 17 -6.21 5.18 0.12
C THR A 17 -6.42 6.18 1.25
N GLY A 18 -7.65 6.64 1.47
CA GLY A 18 -7.96 7.62 2.53
C GLY A 18 -7.68 7.05 3.93
N VAL A 19 -8.05 5.82 4.19
CA VAL A 19 -7.72 5.13 5.45
C VAL A 19 -6.21 5.01 5.62
N SER A 20 -5.49 4.55 4.58
CA SER A 20 -4.02 4.40 4.63
C SER A 20 -3.31 5.73 4.87
N THR A 21 -3.70 6.80 4.17
CA THR A 21 -3.09 8.13 4.35
C THR A 21 -3.37 8.71 5.74
N THR A 22 -4.53 8.45 6.31
CA THR A 22 -4.86 8.83 7.69
C THR A 22 -3.96 8.13 8.70
N TYR A 23 -3.75 6.82 8.56
CA TYR A 23 -2.81 6.05 9.39
C TYR A 23 -1.38 6.57 9.25
N ILE A 24 -0.92 6.81 8.02
CA ILE A 24 0.41 7.36 7.76
C ILE A 24 0.58 8.71 8.44
N ALA A 25 -0.40 9.59 8.35
CA ALA A 25 -0.37 10.90 9.01
C ALA A 25 -0.26 10.76 10.53
N ALA A 26 -1.10 9.92 11.13
CA ALA A 26 -1.09 9.66 12.57
C ALA A 26 0.25 9.07 13.06
N LEU A 27 0.80 8.09 12.34
CA LEU A 27 2.10 7.50 12.67
C LEU A 27 3.24 8.51 12.61
N ARG A 28 3.25 9.35 11.56
CA ARG A 28 4.28 10.38 11.39
C ARG A 28 4.21 11.46 12.48
N VAL A 29 3.02 11.82 12.96
CA VAL A 29 2.84 12.76 14.08
C VAL A 29 3.53 12.27 15.35
N VAL A 30 3.53 10.97 15.59
CA VAL A 30 4.20 10.36 16.75
C VAL A 30 5.63 9.89 16.46
N GLY A 31 6.19 10.30 15.32
CA GLY A 31 7.60 10.03 14.96
C GLY A 31 7.87 8.64 14.36
N VAL A 32 6.83 7.90 13.99
CA VAL A 32 6.99 6.58 13.34
C VAL A 32 7.00 6.75 11.82
N PRO A 33 8.09 6.38 11.13
CA PRO A 33 8.13 6.45 9.68
C PRO A 33 7.14 5.47 9.05
N ALA A 34 6.27 6.00 8.19
CA ALA A 34 5.29 5.22 7.47
C ALA A 34 5.11 5.74 6.04
N ARG A 35 4.75 4.86 5.11
CA ARG A 35 4.57 5.22 3.70
C ARG A 35 3.41 4.47 3.06
N LEU A 36 2.86 5.07 2.00
CA LEU A 36 1.82 4.44 1.19
C LEU A 36 2.45 3.36 0.31
N VAL A 37 1.76 2.24 0.25
CA VAL A 37 2.08 1.11 -0.62
C VAL A 37 0.82 0.70 -1.36
N GLY A 38 0.95 0.17 -2.56
CA GLY A 38 -0.21 -0.31 -3.28
C GLY A 38 0.11 -1.00 -4.59
N THR A 39 -0.94 -1.58 -5.15
CA THR A 39 -0.97 -2.09 -6.52
C THR A 39 -1.93 -1.26 -7.36
N PRO A 40 -1.52 -0.75 -8.53
CA PRO A 40 -2.41 -0.01 -9.41
C PRO A 40 -3.44 -0.91 -10.10
N ALA A 41 -3.11 -2.21 -10.22
CA ALA A 41 -3.95 -3.16 -10.93
C ALA A 41 -3.64 -4.59 -10.49
N TRP A 42 -4.64 -5.30 -9.96
CA TRP A 42 -4.49 -6.72 -9.67
C TRP A 42 -4.22 -7.50 -10.96
N LEU A 43 -3.25 -8.40 -10.94
CA LEU A 43 -2.81 -9.22 -12.08
C LEU A 43 -2.38 -8.39 -13.31
N GLY A 44 -2.02 -7.11 -13.11
CA GLY A 44 -1.71 -6.19 -14.18
C GLY A 44 -2.91 -5.72 -15.00
N ASP A 45 -4.12 -6.03 -14.58
CA ASP A 45 -5.37 -5.72 -15.28
C ASP A 45 -6.16 -4.63 -14.53
N PRO A 46 -6.25 -3.39 -15.04
CA PRO A 46 -6.99 -2.31 -14.39
C PRO A 46 -8.46 -2.64 -14.09
N ALA A 47 -9.08 -3.52 -14.89
CA ALA A 47 -10.47 -3.94 -14.69
C ALA A 47 -10.65 -4.75 -13.40
N LYS A 48 -9.58 -5.30 -12.83
CA LYS A 48 -9.59 -6.05 -11.56
C LYS A 48 -9.46 -5.16 -10.35
N GLY A 49 -9.32 -3.86 -10.54
CA GLY A 49 -9.20 -2.88 -9.49
C GLY A 49 -7.79 -2.76 -8.91
N ASN A 50 -7.67 -1.91 -7.92
CA ASN A 50 -6.42 -1.55 -7.23
C ASN A 50 -6.59 -1.69 -5.71
N HIS A 51 -5.50 -1.55 -4.98
CA HIS A 51 -5.54 -1.47 -3.53
C HIS A 51 -4.34 -0.69 -2.98
N ASN A 52 -4.56 0.04 -1.88
CA ASN A 52 -3.50 0.72 -1.15
C ASN A 52 -3.53 0.33 0.33
N TRP A 53 -2.34 0.21 0.90
CA TRP A 53 -2.08 -0.09 2.31
C TRP A 53 -0.86 0.68 2.81
N VAL A 54 -0.32 0.30 3.95
CA VAL A 54 0.75 1.03 4.62
C VAL A 54 1.98 0.13 4.79
N GLU A 55 3.16 0.69 4.70
CA GLU A 55 4.37 0.12 5.30
C GLU A 55 4.85 1.01 6.45
N ILE A 56 5.21 0.38 7.56
CA ILE A 56 5.77 1.01 8.76
C ILE A 56 7.21 0.57 8.92
N TRP A 57 8.11 1.52 9.20
CA TRP A 57 9.50 1.23 9.52
C TRP A 57 9.66 0.81 10.98
N ASP A 58 10.16 -0.40 11.22
CA ASP A 58 10.36 -0.93 12.58
C ASP A 58 11.75 -0.66 13.18
N GLY A 59 12.56 0.14 12.50
CA GLY A 59 13.95 0.41 12.84
C GLY A 59 14.97 -0.38 11.99
N SER A 60 14.51 -1.42 11.28
CA SER A 60 15.36 -2.27 10.43
C SER A 60 14.78 -2.55 9.05
N VAL A 61 13.47 -2.80 8.98
CA VAL A 61 12.78 -3.14 7.74
C VAL A 61 11.41 -2.48 7.66
N TRP A 62 10.89 -2.38 6.45
CA TRP A 62 9.53 -1.95 6.21
C TRP A 62 8.56 -3.12 6.44
N ARG A 63 7.61 -2.94 7.38
CA ARG A 63 6.58 -3.90 7.73
C ARG A 63 5.24 -3.55 7.11
N PHE A 64 4.57 -4.55 6.60
CA PHE A 64 3.19 -4.45 6.12
C PHE A 64 2.24 -4.05 7.25
N TRP A 65 1.30 -3.16 6.93
CA TRP A 65 0.18 -2.81 7.78
C TRP A 65 -1.06 -2.51 6.92
N GLU A 66 -2.17 -3.16 7.21
CA GLU A 66 -3.46 -2.81 6.62
C GLU A 66 -4.20 -1.85 7.54
N GLY A 67 -4.43 -0.63 7.07
CA GLY A 67 -5.08 0.44 7.85
C GLY A 67 -6.53 0.14 8.24
N ARG A 68 -7.19 -0.74 7.52
CA ARG A 68 -8.50 -1.25 7.86
C ARG A 68 -8.40 -2.72 8.24
N PRO A 69 -8.69 -3.07 9.48
CA PRO A 69 -8.86 -4.48 9.84
C PRO A 69 -10.08 -5.03 9.10
N ALA A 70 -9.85 -5.99 8.23
CA ALA A 70 -10.92 -6.65 7.49
C ALA A 70 -11.48 -7.84 8.28
N GLY A 71 -11.56 -7.74 9.60
CA GLY A 71 -12.13 -8.80 10.41
C GLY A 71 -11.42 -9.09 11.72
N GLY A 72 -10.36 -8.40 12.04
CA GLY A 72 -9.57 -8.58 13.26
C GLY A 72 -8.58 -9.74 13.15
N GLY A 73 -7.65 -9.78 14.07
CA GLY A 73 -6.64 -10.84 14.17
C GLY A 73 -5.48 -10.75 13.16
N GLU A 74 -5.46 -9.75 12.31
CA GLU A 74 -4.37 -9.57 11.36
C GLU A 74 -3.11 -9.04 12.06
N THR A 75 -1.95 -9.52 11.61
CA THR A 75 -0.67 -9.12 12.14
C THR A 75 0.03 -8.10 11.26
N LEU A 76 0.92 -7.30 11.85
CA LEU A 76 1.80 -6.38 11.10
C LEU A 76 2.80 -7.11 10.22
N ALA A 77 3.08 -8.35 10.52
CA ALA A 77 4.21 -9.08 9.94
C ALA A 77 3.86 -9.83 8.66
N ASN A 78 2.59 -10.20 8.46
CA ASN A 78 2.21 -11.11 7.37
C ASN A 78 1.03 -10.58 6.56
N PRO A 79 1.25 -10.10 5.33
CA PRO A 79 0.17 -9.67 4.45
C PRO A 79 -0.75 -10.83 4.05
N CYS A 80 -0.31 -12.08 4.19
CA CYS A 80 -1.12 -13.26 3.84
C CYS A 80 -2.21 -13.57 4.86
N ASP A 81 -2.19 -12.95 6.03
CA ASP A 81 -3.34 -12.95 6.93
C ASP A 81 -4.50 -12.11 6.35
N LYS A 82 -4.22 -11.37 5.29
CA LYS A 82 -5.19 -10.52 4.61
C LYS A 82 -5.81 -11.22 3.41
N TRP A 83 -6.97 -10.71 3.03
CA TRP A 83 -7.77 -11.24 1.93
C TRP A 83 -7.08 -11.19 0.56
N PHE A 84 -6.10 -10.32 0.34
CA PHE A 84 -5.50 -10.11 -0.97
C PHE A 84 -4.29 -11.00 -1.27
N CYS A 85 -3.67 -11.60 -0.26
CA CYS A 85 -2.52 -12.48 -0.43
C CYS A 85 -2.96 -13.89 -0.82
N LYS A 86 -3.43 -14.02 -2.05
CA LYS A 86 -3.89 -15.27 -2.67
C LYS A 86 -3.38 -15.34 -4.10
N ALA A 87 -3.09 -16.54 -4.60
CA ALA A 87 -2.63 -16.75 -5.96
C ALA A 87 -3.55 -16.12 -7.04
N ALA A 88 -4.86 -16.09 -6.78
CA ALA A 88 -5.83 -15.45 -7.68
C ALA A 88 -5.68 -13.92 -7.78
N ARG A 89 -4.97 -13.26 -6.86
CA ARG A 89 -4.73 -11.82 -6.85
C ARG A 89 -3.24 -11.47 -6.84
N PHE A 90 -2.44 -12.31 -6.22
CA PHE A 90 -1.03 -12.06 -5.98
C PHE A 90 -0.17 -13.28 -6.34
N PRO A 91 -0.12 -13.67 -7.63
CA PRO A 91 0.64 -14.85 -8.03
C PRO A 91 2.15 -14.61 -7.98
N VAL A 92 2.90 -15.68 -7.74
CA VAL A 92 4.38 -15.66 -7.66
C VAL A 92 5.08 -15.19 -8.93
N ASN A 93 4.39 -15.19 -10.08
CA ASN A 93 4.95 -14.69 -11.34
C ASN A 93 5.11 -13.15 -11.39
N GLY A 94 4.70 -12.45 -10.33
CA GLY A 94 4.85 -11.00 -10.21
C GLY A 94 3.97 -10.18 -11.15
N SER A 95 2.89 -10.74 -11.67
CA SER A 95 1.95 -10.00 -12.54
C SER A 95 1.20 -8.90 -11.78
N THR A 96 1.00 -9.06 -10.46
CA THR A 96 0.55 -7.98 -9.59
C THR A 96 1.75 -7.15 -9.13
N LYS A 97 1.92 -5.98 -9.71
CA LYS A 97 3.00 -5.07 -9.32
C LYS A 97 2.64 -4.31 -8.05
N VAL A 98 3.61 -4.22 -7.15
CA VAL A 98 3.49 -3.46 -5.89
C VAL A 98 4.52 -2.34 -5.88
N TYR A 99 4.07 -1.16 -5.48
CA TYR A 99 4.91 0.04 -5.36
C TYR A 99 4.74 0.65 -3.98
N ALA A 100 5.83 1.19 -3.43
CA ALA A 100 5.80 2.01 -2.22
C ALA A 100 6.24 3.44 -2.56
N ALA A 101 5.60 4.43 -1.93
CA ALA A 101 6.02 5.82 -2.04
C ALA A 101 7.42 6.02 -1.42
N ARG A 102 8.22 6.89 -2.02
CA ARG A 102 9.55 7.29 -1.53
C ARG A 102 9.52 8.69 -0.97
N PHE A 103 10.45 8.95 -0.04
CA PHE A 103 10.65 10.29 0.51
C PHE A 103 11.66 11.12 -0.29
N ASP A 104 12.41 10.48 -1.17
CA ASP A 104 13.44 11.11 -1.99
C ASP A 104 12.85 11.60 -3.31
N ARG A 105 13.02 12.88 -3.60
CA ARG A 105 12.54 13.54 -4.82
C ARG A 105 13.57 13.57 -5.96
N HIS A 106 14.77 13.10 -5.73
CA HIS A 106 15.90 13.28 -6.66
C HIS A 106 16.22 12.06 -7.52
N SER A 107 15.41 11.02 -7.47
CA SER A 107 15.70 9.83 -8.25
C SER A 107 15.01 9.87 -9.62
N ASN A 108 15.77 9.67 -10.68
CA ASN A 108 15.29 9.35 -12.04
C ASN A 108 14.57 7.99 -12.09
N GLN A 109 13.74 7.68 -11.09
CA GLN A 109 13.38 6.31 -10.81
C GLN A 109 11.86 6.12 -10.86
N THR A 110 11.47 4.90 -10.60
CA THR A 110 10.11 4.42 -10.59
C THR A 110 9.14 5.41 -9.93
N VAL A 111 8.07 5.71 -10.65
CA VAL A 111 6.95 6.51 -10.17
C VAL A 111 6.02 5.62 -9.34
N TYR A 112 5.49 6.13 -8.25
CA TYR A 112 4.38 5.51 -7.57
C TYR A 112 3.11 5.71 -8.41
N PRO A 113 2.51 4.66 -8.99
CA PRO A 113 1.37 4.82 -9.87
C PRO A 113 0.11 5.14 -9.07
N LEU A 114 -0.44 6.35 -9.28
CA LEU A 114 -1.70 6.75 -8.68
C LEU A 114 -2.86 6.14 -9.49
N ALA A 115 -3.54 5.15 -8.95
CA ALA A 115 -4.65 4.50 -9.65
C ALA A 115 -5.84 5.46 -9.92
N TRP A 116 -5.93 6.55 -9.16
CA TRP A 116 -6.97 7.58 -9.32
C TRP A 116 -6.51 8.78 -10.18
N ASP A 117 -5.23 8.85 -10.51
CA ASP A 117 -4.63 9.85 -11.39
C ASP A 117 -3.44 9.25 -12.14
N PRO A 118 -3.69 8.38 -13.14
CA PRO A 118 -2.62 7.68 -13.87
C PRO A 118 -1.69 8.59 -14.67
N SER A 119 -2.10 9.84 -14.90
CA SER A 119 -1.28 10.84 -15.60
C SER A 119 -0.22 11.49 -14.71
N ASN A 120 -0.35 11.36 -13.39
CA ASN A 120 0.60 11.91 -12.44
C ASN A 120 1.87 11.05 -12.37
N LEU A 121 2.98 11.63 -12.78
CA LEU A 121 4.30 10.99 -12.76
C LEU A 121 5.25 11.63 -11.74
N ASP A 122 4.75 12.50 -10.87
CA ASP A 122 5.56 13.28 -9.95
C ASP A 122 5.81 12.60 -8.60
N THR A 123 5.05 11.56 -8.28
CA THR A 123 5.18 10.86 -7.01
C THR A 123 6.29 9.81 -7.10
N PRO A 124 7.44 10.01 -6.43
CA PRO A 124 8.52 9.05 -6.49
C PRO A 124 8.13 7.75 -5.77
N GLY A 125 8.49 6.63 -6.40
CA GLY A 125 8.18 5.29 -5.91
C GLY A 125 9.37 4.34 -5.91
N VAL A 126 9.17 3.20 -5.32
CA VAL A 126 10.05 2.03 -5.40
C VAL A 126 9.21 0.79 -5.62
N GLU A 127 9.61 -0.05 -6.56
CA GLU A 127 8.95 -1.35 -6.76
C GLU A 127 9.24 -2.28 -5.59
N ARG A 128 8.22 -2.95 -5.11
CA ARG A 128 8.23 -3.84 -3.94
C ARG A 128 7.69 -5.23 -4.26
N THR A 129 7.43 -5.53 -5.52
CA THR A 129 6.79 -6.78 -5.97
C THR A 129 7.47 -8.01 -5.38
N ASP A 130 8.79 -8.14 -5.53
CA ASP A 130 9.53 -9.31 -5.06
C ASP A 130 9.46 -9.48 -3.54
N ALA A 131 9.47 -8.38 -2.79
CA ALA A 131 9.34 -8.43 -1.33
C ALA A 131 7.98 -8.98 -0.91
N TYR A 132 6.90 -8.60 -1.60
CA TYR A 132 5.56 -9.10 -1.32
C TYR A 132 5.34 -10.52 -1.82
N VAL A 133 5.86 -10.86 -2.99
CA VAL A 133 5.87 -12.26 -3.48
C VAL A 133 6.59 -13.16 -2.47
N GLY A 134 7.74 -12.72 -1.96
CA GLY A 134 8.51 -13.47 -0.96
C GLY A 134 7.81 -13.64 0.39
N MET A 135 6.87 -12.76 0.74
CA MET A 135 6.05 -12.88 1.96
C MET A 135 4.85 -13.81 1.76
N CYS A 136 4.46 -14.07 0.53
CA CYS A 136 3.23 -14.79 0.22
C CYS A 136 3.43 -16.31 0.28
N SER A 137 2.96 -16.94 1.37
CA SER A 137 3.07 -18.40 1.55
C SER A 137 2.10 -19.24 0.70
N ASN A 138 1.08 -18.61 0.13
CA ASN A 138 -0.01 -19.29 -0.60
C ASN A 138 -0.23 -18.73 -2.03
N CYS A 139 0.76 -18.03 -2.55
CA CYS A 139 0.70 -17.48 -3.92
C CYS A 139 1.22 -18.42 -5.01
#